data_cf1a2aa1fc9c12cde51d2cb83f71ad32
#
_entry.id   cf1a2aa1fc9c12cde51d2cb83f71ad32
#
_cell.length_a   1.000
_cell.length_b   1.000
_cell.length_c   1.000
_cell.angle_alpha   90.00
_cell.angle_beta   90.00
_cell.angle_gamma   90.00
#
_symmetry.space_group_name_H-M   'P 1'
#
loop_
_entity.id
_entity.type
_entity.pdbx_description
1 polymer ?
#
loop_
_entity_poly.entity_id
_entity_poly.type
_entity_poly.pdbx_seq_one_letter_code
_entity_poly.pdbx_strand_id
1 'polypeptide(L)'
;MRKIPTVYLRDEADRSKVTDQVNPGCEWVLAGEGVPTRKYDGTCVMFDGSAWWARREVKPGKAEPSGFVAEQHDDVTGKTAGWEPMGASPFAKFHAEAIAGDETPGTYELVGPRVQGNPDRYDRHTLVSHEDAMTPDQLYDASMGNNSPPKMLVAFVGRKYGWEGIVWHHADGRMAKLKARDLP
;
A
#
# COMPACT_ATOMS: atom_id res chain seq x y z
N MET A 1 -10.86 0.96 2.17
CA MET A 1 -10.02 1.18 0.94
C MET A 1 -10.02 -0.11 0.11
N ARG A 2 -10.44 -0.03 -1.13
CA ARG A 2 -10.43 -1.16 -2.08
C ARG A 2 -9.00 -1.65 -2.35
N LYS A 3 -8.86 -2.86 -2.85
CA LYS A 3 -7.57 -3.43 -3.27
C LYS A 3 -7.00 -2.60 -4.43
N ILE A 4 -5.83 -2.01 -4.23
CA ILE A 4 -5.14 -1.24 -5.27
C ILE A 4 -4.62 -2.22 -6.34
N PRO A 5 -4.98 -2.05 -7.63
CA PRO A 5 -4.47 -2.89 -8.71
C PRO A 5 -2.96 -2.70 -8.93
N THR A 6 -2.32 -3.71 -9.49
CA THR A 6 -0.95 -3.57 -10.01
C THR A 6 -0.98 -2.87 -11.38
N VAL A 7 0.03 -2.05 -11.67
CA VAL A 7 0.13 -1.35 -12.97
C VAL A 7 0.16 -2.34 -14.16
N TYR A 8 0.78 -3.49 -13.95
CA TYR A 8 0.90 -4.52 -14.99
C TYR A 8 0.18 -5.80 -14.57
N LEU A 9 -0.23 -6.60 -15.54
CA LEU A 9 -0.81 -7.91 -15.29
C LEU A 9 0.21 -8.85 -14.63
N ARG A 10 -0.30 -9.76 -13.80
CA ARG A 10 0.52 -10.83 -13.22
C ARG A 10 0.87 -11.85 -14.29
N ASP A 11 2.09 -12.36 -14.24
CA ASP A 11 2.50 -13.47 -15.08
C ASP A 11 1.70 -14.72 -14.69
N GLU A 12 1.21 -15.46 -15.69
CA GLU A 12 0.42 -16.67 -15.45
C GLU A 12 1.29 -17.83 -14.95
N ALA A 13 2.55 -17.90 -15.38
CA ALA A 13 3.49 -18.94 -14.99
C ALA A 13 4.11 -18.65 -13.61
N ASP A 14 4.36 -17.39 -13.30
CA ASP A 14 4.86 -16.95 -11.98
C ASP A 14 4.06 -15.73 -11.49
N ARG A 15 3.00 -15.98 -10.75
CA ARG A 15 2.13 -14.93 -10.21
C ARG A 15 2.80 -13.99 -9.18
N SER A 16 4.05 -14.27 -8.77
CA SER A 16 4.85 -13.34 -7.98
C SER A 16 5.41 -12.20 -8.84
N LYS A 17 5.45 -12.37 -10.16
CA LYS A 17 5.99 -11.43 -11.14
C LYS A 17 4.90 -10.73 -11.95
N VAL A 18 5.28 -9.64 -12.61
CA VAL A 18 4.42 -8.92 -13.55
C VAL A 18 4.98 -9.04 -14.96
N THR A 19 4.08 -9.03 -15.93
CA THR A 19 4.39 -8.98 -17.37
C THR A 19 4.68 -7.55 -17.83
N ASP A 20 4.90 -7.36 -19.14
CA ASP A 20 4.95 -6.02 -19.76
C ASP A 20 3.56 -5.49 -20.17
N GLN A 21 2.53 -6.32 -20.05
CA GLN A 21 1.17 -5.94 -20.39
C GLN A 21 0.54 -5.12 -19.27
N VAL A 22 0.07 -3.92 -19.62
CA VAL A 22 -0.60 -3.02 -18.68
C VAL A 22 -1.91 -3.61 -18.22
N ASN A 23 -2.19 -3.51 -16.93
CA ASN A 23 -3.46 -3.93 -16.36
C ASN A 23 -4.57 -2.95 -16.81
N PRO A 24 -5.67 -3.46 -17.38
CA PRO A 24 -6.78 -2.60 -17.79
C PRO A 24 -7.20 -1.62 -16.69
N GLY A 25 -7.32 -0.35 -17.06
CA GLY A 25 -7.62 0.74 -16.13
C GLY A 25 -6.39 1.35 -15.42
N CYS A 26 -5.15 0.93 -15.75
CA CYS A 26 -3.92 1.51 -15.24
C CYS A 26 -3.10 2.25 -16.33
N GLU A 27 -3.63 2.42 -17.53
CA GLU A 27 -2.96 3.08 -18.67
C GLU A 27 -2.54 4.51 -18.34
N TRP A 28 -3.30 5.19 -17.50
CA TRP A 28 -3.02 6.54 -17.03
C TRP A 28 -1.66 6.67 -16.33
N VAL A 29 -1.16 5.60 -15.68
CA VAL A 29 0.18 5.61 -15.07
C VAL A 29 1.27 5.71 -16.14
N LEU A 30 1.10 5.03 -17.27
CA LEU A 30 2.04 5.08 -18.39
C LEU A 30 1.94 6.39 -19.16
N ALA A 31 0.77 7.04 -19.12
CA ALA A 31 0.57 8.38 -19.66
C ALA A 31 1.24 9.49 -18.80
N GLY A 32 1.84 9.12 -17.67
CA GLY A 32 2.47 10.07 -16.75
C GLY A 32 1.47 10.82 -15.87
N GLU A 33 0.24 10.31 -15.77
CA GLU A 33 -0.79 10.88 -14.90
C GLU A 33 -0.62 10.37 -13.47
N GLY A 34 -1.11 11.17 -12.52
CA GLY A 34 -1.06 10.87 -11.10
C GLY A 34 0.29 11.14 -10.42
N VAL A 35 0.25 11.17 -9.10
CA VAL A 35 1.42 11.45 -8.25
C VAL A 35 1.97 10.12 -7.72
N PRO A 36 3.22 9.77 -8.02
CA PRO A 36 3.87 8.60 -7.42
C PRO A 36 4.27 8.89 -5.97
N THR A 37 3.98 7.96 -5.07
CA THR A 37 4.39 8.03 -3.67
C THR A 37 5.10 6.75 -3.23
N ARG A 38 5.94 6.84 -2.20
CA ARG A 38 6.57 5.67 -1.59
C ARG A 38 5.51 4.69 -1.09
N LYS A 39 5.63 3.44 -1.47
CA LYS A 39 4.92 2.35 -0.83
C LYS A 39 5.70 1.84 0.36
N TYR A 40 5.18 2.09 1.56
CA TYR A 40 5.70 1.51 2.80
C TYR A 40 5.26 0.04 2.94
N ASP A 41 6.08 -0.78 3.59
CA ASP A 41 5.79 -2.21 3.84
C ASP A 41 5.43 -2.44 5.30
N GLY A 42 4.23 -2.02 5.65
CA GLY A 42 3.66 -2.14 6.98
C GLY A 42 2.28 -2.80 6.95
N THR A 43 1.38 -2.30 7.75
CA THR A 43 -0.03 -2.67 7.72
C THR A 43 -0.91 -1.44 7.65
N CYS A 44 -1.83 -1.44 6.69
CA CYS A 44 -2.73 -0.31 6.49
C CYS A 44 -3.74 -0.23 7.64
N VAL A 45 -3.87 0.97 8.20
CA VAL A 45 -4.86 1.31 9.22
C VAL A 45 -5.62 2.57 8.81
N MET A 46 -6.77 2.81 9.41
CA MET A 46 -7.62 3.96 9.09
C MET A 46 -8.14 4.59 10.38
N PHE A 47 -8.09 5.90 10.45
CA PHE A 47 -8.82 6.70 11.42
C PHE A 47 -10.02 7.35 10.74
N ASP A 48 -11.23 7.08 11.21
CA ASP A 48 -12.46 7.63 10.62
C ASP A 48 -12.92 8.96 11.27
N GLY A 49 -12.11 9.49 12.19
CA GLY A 49 -12.43 10.67 13.00
C GLY A 49 -13.00 10.32 14.37
N SER A 50 -13.36 9.07 14.62
CA SER A 50 -13.89 8.59 15.91
C SER A 50 -13.21 7.31 16.40
N ALA A 51 -12.83 6.42 15.49
CA ALA A 51 -12.27 5.12 15.78
C ALA A 51 -11.15 4.74 14.82
N TRP A 52 -10.30 3.82 15.28
CA TRP A 52 -9.25 3.22 14.48
C TRP A 52 -9.62 1.83 13.99
N TRP A 53 -9.25 1.56 12.75
CA TRP A 53 -9.54 0.33 12.01
C TRP A 53 -8.25 -0.24 11.42
N ALA A 54 -8.11 -1.57 11.43
CA ALA A 54 -7.05 -2.27 10.75
C ALA A 54 -7.56 -2.92 9.46
N ARG A 55 -6.79 -2.83 8.39
CA ARG A 55 -7.09 -3.52 7.13
C ARG A 55 -6.99 -5.03 7.32
N ARG A 56 -8.06 -5.73 7.00
CA ARG A 56 -8.15 -7.18 7.14
C ARG A 56 -8.56 -7.85 5.83
N GLU A 57 -7.93 -8.99 5.54
CA GLU A 57 -8.36 -9.89 4.46
C GLU A 57 -8.85 -11.20 5.10
N VAL A 58 -10.12 -11.53 4.92
CA VAL A 58 -10.74 -12.76 5.37
C VAL A 58 -10.69 -13.78 4.24
N LYS A 59 -10.09 -14.94 4.49
CA LYS A 59 -9.98 -16.04 3.52
C LYS A 59 -11.28 -16.82 3.43
N PRO A 60 -11.58 -17.50 2.30
CA PRO A 60 -12.73 -18.36 2.17
C PRO A 60 -12.83 -19.37 3.33
N GLY A 61 -14.02 -19.55 3.87
CA GLY A 61 -14.29 -20.49 4.97
C GLY A 61 -13.75 -20.08 6.34
N LYS A 62 -13.21 -18.86 6.48
CA LYS A 62 -12.84 -18.30 7.78
C LYS A 62 -13.93 -17.36 8.28
N ALA A 63 -14.19 -17.39 9.59
CA ALA A 63 -15.11 -16.46 10.21
C ALA A 63 -14.57 -15.03 10.14
N GLU A 64 -15.45 -14.08 9.91
CA GLU A 64 -15.15 -12.67 10.00
C GLU A 64 -14.88 -12.26 11.46
N PRO A 65 -13.90 -11.37 11.70
CA PRO A 65 -13.71 -10.81 13.04
C PRO A 65 -14.96 -10.08 13.54
N SER A 66 -15.17 -10.04 14.85
CA SER A 66 -16.25 -9.25 15.43
C SER A 66 -16.13 -7.78 15.06
N GLY A 67 -17.22 -7.18 14.56
CA GLY A 67 -17.23 -5.79 14.10
C GLY A 67 -16.54 -5.56 12.75
N PHE A 68 -16.25 -6.62 11.99
CA PHE A 68 -15.68 -6.49 10.66
C PHE A 68 -16.65 -5.81 9.70
N VAL A 69 -16.14 -4.85 8.94
CA VAL A 69 -16.87 -4.13 7.88
C VAL A 69 -16.25 -4.51 6.53
N ALA A 70 -16.97 -5.32 5.75
CA ALA A 70 -16.54 -5.73 4.43
C ALA A 70 -16.55 -4.54 3.45
N GLU A 71 -15.52 -4.41 2.61
CA GLU A 71 -15.44 -3.40 1.55
C GLU A 71 -15.44 -3.99 0.14
N GLN A 72 -14.80 -5.13 -0.03
CA GLN A 72 -14.63 -5.73 -1.35
C GLN A 72 -14.53 -7.25 -1.24
N HIS A 73 -15.34 -7.95 -2.00
CA HIS A 73 -15.19 -9.37 -2.27
C HIS A 73 -14.40 -9.57 -3.57
N ASP A 74 -13.51 -10.55 -3.58
CA ASP A 74 -12.72 -10.95 -4.75
C ASP A 74 -13.24 -12.32 -5.20
N ASP A 75 -14.08 -12.35 -6.24
CA ASP A 75 -14.73 -13.55 -6.74
C ASP A 75 -13.74 -14.61 -7.25
N VAL A 76 -12.54 -14.20 -7.67
CA VAL A 76 -11.51 -15.12 -8.19
C VAL A 76 -10.83 -15.88 -7.04
N THR A 77 -10.54 -15.19 -5.95
CA THR A 77 -9.83 -15.77 -4.79
C THR A 77 -10.76 -16.14 -3.64
N GLY A 78 -12.03 -15.73 -3.70
CA GLY A 78 -13.02 -15.89 -2.64
C GLY A 78 -12.71 -15.14 -1.35
N LYS A 79 -11.76 -14.19 -1.39
CA LYS A 79 -11.36 -13.42 -0.24
C LYS A 79 -12.19 -12.16 -0.08
N THR A 80 -12.51 -11.81 1.16
CA THR A 80 -13.18 -10.55 1.48
C THR A 80 -12.19 -9.63 2.20
N ALA A 81 -12.00 -8.46 1.63
CA ALA A 81 -11.17 -7.41 2.21
C ALA A 81 -12.07 -6.36 2.88
N GLY A 82 -11.67 -5.86 4.04
CA GLY A 82 -12.44 -4.89 4.82
C GLY A 82 -11.64 -4.36 5.99
N TRP A 83 -12.35 -3.89 6.98
CA TRP A 83 -11.80 -3.26 8.17
C TRP A 83 -12.25 -4.01 9.41
N GLU A 84 -11.33 -4.34 10.30
CA GLU A 84 -11.63 -4.81 11.65
C GLU A 84 -11.36 -3.69 12.67
N PRO A 85 -12.14 -3.59 13.76
CA PRO A 85 -11.82 -2.63 14.82
C PRO A 85 -10.37 -2.83 15.29
N MET A 86 -9.62 -1.74 15.43
CA MET A 86 -8.20 -1.82 15.79
C MET A 86 -7.96 -2.61 17.08
N GLY A 87 -8.84 -2.48 18.07
CA GLY A 87 -8.70 -3.21 19.33
C GLY A 87 -8.79 -4.75 19.21
N ALA A 88 -9.38 -5.27 18.14
CA ALA A 88 -9.44 -6.71 17.83
C ALA A 88 -8.27 -7.18 16.93
N SER A 89 -7.50 -6.26 16.38
CA SER A 89 -6.40 -6.56 15.48
C SER A 89 -5.17 -7.11 16.22
N PRO A 90 -4.42 -8.06 15.63
CA PRO A 90 -3.10 -8.45 16.12
C PRO A 90 -2.11 -7.28 16.24
N PHE A 91 -2.37 -6.17 15.56
CA PHE A 91 -1.52 -4.97 15.56
C PHE A 91 -1.92 -3.94 16.61
N ALA A 92 -2.98 -4.19 17.42
CA ALA A 92 -3.51 -3.23 18.41
C ALA A 92 -2.43 -2.65 19.34
N LYS A 93 -1.54 -3.51 19.87
CA LYS A 93 -0.46 -3.07 20.75
C LYS A 93 0.52 -2.13 20.03
N PHE A 94 0.94 -2.47 18.82
CA PHE A 94 1.91 -1.67 18.06
C PHE A 94 1.31 -0.34 17.59
N HIS A 95 0.02 -0.36 17.26
CA HIS A 95 -0.75 0.83 16.95
C HIS A 95 -0.85 1.76 18.16
N ALA A 96 -1.15 1.23 19.35
CA ALA A 96 -1.22 2.04 20.57
C ALA A 96 0.15 2.70 20.94
N GLU A 97 1.25 2.07 20.57
CA GLU A 97 2.60 2.64 20.73
C GLU A 97 2.92 3.74 19.70
N ALA A 98 2.21 3.75 18.56
CA ALA A 98 2.46 4.66 17.44
C ALA A 98 1.59 5.93 17.44
N ILE A 99 0.45 5.92 18.17
CA ILE A 99 -0.48 7.05 18.23
C ILE A 99 0.18 8.24 18.92
N ALA A 100 0.12 9.42 18.28
CA ALA A 100 0.54 10.71 18.84
C ALA A 100 -0.64 11.50 19.46
N GLY A 101 -1.86 11.27 18.97
CA GLY A 101 -3.10 11.90 19.48
C GLY A 101 -3.55 13.14 18.69
N ASP A 102 -2.86 13.46 17.61
CA ASP A 102 -3.15 14.58 16.71
C ASP A 102 -3.43 14.11 15.27
N GLU A 103 -3.69 12.80 15.09
CA GLU A 103 -3.94 12.24 13.78
C GLU A 103 -5.26 12.76 13.21
N THR A 104 -5.24 13.09 11.92
CA THR A 104 -6.42 13.49 11.15
C THR A 104 -7.15 12.28 10.55
N PRO A 105 -8.46 12.36 10.28
CA PRO A 105 -9.17 11.30 9.56
C PRO A 105 -8.46 10.97 8.24
N GLY A 106 -8.19 9.68 8.02
CA GLY A 106 -7.43 9.23 6.85
C GLY A 106 -6.89 7.81 6.98
N THR A 107 -6.09 7.41 6.02
CA THR A 107 -5.41 6.12 6.03
C THR A 107 -3.92 6.28 6.26
N TYR A 108 -3.36 5.35 6.99
CA TYR A 108 -1.96 5.34 7.40
C TYR A 108 -1.34 3.96 7.17
N GLU A 109 -0.04 3.92 6.98
CA GLU A 109 0.72 2.68 7.11
C GLU A 109 1.35 2.62 8.49
N LEU A 110 0.96 1.64 9.30
CA LEU A 110 1.63 1.31 10.55
C LEU A 110 2.91 0.53 10.24
N VAL A 111 4.05 1.11 10.57
CA VAL A 111 5.38 0.53 10.37
C VAL A 111 6.13 0.42 11.70
N GLY A 112 7.22 -0.35 11.73
CA GLY A 112 8.08 -0.44 12.90
C GLY A 112 8.44 -1.87 13.29
N PRO A 113 9.13 -2.06 14.43
CA PRO A 113 9.55 -3.37 14.91
C PRO A 113 8.38 -4.36 14.97
N ARG A 114 8.57 -5.60 14.45
CA ARG A 114 7.56 -6.67 14.42
C ARG A 114 6.34 -6.43 13.50
N VAL A 115 6.26 -5.29 12.82
CA VAL A 115 5.27 -5.09 11.76
C VAL A 115 5.90 -5.53 10.44
N GLN A 116 5.33 -6.57 9.79
CA GLN A 116 5.79 -7.16 8.52
C GLN A 116 7.31 -7.44 8.46
N GLY A 117 7.97 -7.69 9.61
CA GLY A 117 9.42 -7.88 9.65
C GLY A 117 10.24 -6.59 9.61
N ASN A 118 9.60 -5.42 9.66
CA ASN A 118 10.23 -4.11 9.67
C ASN A 118 11.21 -3.85 8.50
N PRO A 119 10.82 -4.07 7.26
CA PRO A 119 11.73 -3.92 6.12
C PRO A 119 12.18 -2.47 5.93
N ASP A 120 11.36 -1.51 6.33
CA ASP A 120 11.66 -0.08 6.28
C ASP A 120 12.58 0.42 7.42
N ARG A 121 12.97 -0.48 8.36
CA ARG A 121 13.94 -0.26 9.44
C ARG A 121 13.61 0.90 10.37
N TYR A 122 12.34 1.05 10.74
CA TYR A 122 11.93 2.01 11.75
C TYR A 122 12.36 1.54 13.15
N ASP A 123 12.94 2.42 13.97
CA ASP A 123 13.38 2.10 15.33
C ASP A 123 12.20 2.00 16.31
N ARG A 124 11.08 2.60 15.99
CA ARG A 124 9.84 2.60 16.78
C ARG A 124 8.62 2.42 15.89
N HIS A 125 7.49 2.01 16.48
CA HIS A 125 6.22 1.98 15.77
C HIS A 125 5.80 3.41 15.40
N THR A 126 5.37 3.59 14.16
CA THR A 126 5.07 4.89 13.57
C THR A 126 3.88 4.76 12.64
N LEU A 127 2.98 5.73 12.67
CA LEU A 127 1.92 5.91 11.69
C LEU A 127 2.42 6.87 10.60
N VAL A 128 2.53 6.37 9.37
CA VAL A 128 2.88 7.19 8.22
C VAL A 128 1.60 7.48 7.44
N SER A 129 1.20 8.75 7.38
CA SER A 129 0.03 9.17 6.59
C SER A 129 0.25 8.85 5.12
N HIS A 130 -0.75 8.25 4.47
CA HIS A 130 -0.70 8.04 3.02
C HIS A 130 -0.84 9.35 2.24
N GLU A 131 -1.41 10.37 2.84
CA GLU A 131 -1.53 11.71 2.26
C GLU A 131 -0.17 12.43 2.20
N ASP A 132 0.66 12.21 3.25
CA ASP A 132 2.00 12.79 3.37
C ASP A 132 3.10 11.83 2.90
N ALA A 133 2.74 10.74 2.22
CA ALA A 133 3.71 9.76 1.76
C ALA A 133 4.74 10.40 0.83
N MET A 134 6.01 10.13 1.13
CA MET A 134 7.16 10.70 0.42
C MET A 134 7.07 10.43 -1.09
N THR A 135 7.23 11.49 -1.88
CA THR A 135 7.32 11.38 -3.34
C THR A 135 8.76 11.09 -3.78
N PRO A 136 8.96 10.43 -4.92
CA PRO A 136 10.30 10.22 -5.46
C PRO A 136 11.07 11.53 -5.67
N ASP A 137 10.41 12.59 -6.11
CA ASP A 137 11.03 13.89 -6.39
C ASP A 137 11.71 14.54 -5.17
N GLN A 138 11.27 14.16 -3.95
CA GLN A 138 11.89 14.60 -2.70
C GLN A 138 13.27 13.94 -2.44
N LEU A 139 13.62 12.92 -3.25
CA LEU A 139 14.80 12.11 -2.99
C LEU A 139 15.84 12.16 -4.08
N TYR A 140 15.54 12.67 -5.26
CA TYR A 140 16.52 12.72 -6.33
C TYR A 140 16.44 13.93 -7.25
N ASP A 141 17.59 14.15 -7.83
CA ASP A 141 17.84 15.03 -8.94
C ASP A 141 16.80 14.81 -10.05
N ALA A 142 16.28 15.91 -10.57
CA ALA A 142 15.18 15.99 -11.54
C ALA A 142 15.39 15.19 -12.86
N SER A 143 16.49 14.45 -12.98
CA SER A 143 16.80 13.62 -14.16
C SER A 143 15.93 12.36 -14.30
N MET A 144 15.21 11.95 -13.25
CA MET A 144 14.30 10.81 -13.22
C MET A 144 12.87 11.26 -12.90
N GLY A 145 12.39 12.31 -13.54
CA GLY A 145 11.09 12.91 -13.28
C GLY A 145 9.89 11.95 -13.45
N ASN A 146 8.69 12.45 -13.17
CA ASN A 146 7.39 11.75 -13.23
C ASN A 146 7.11 10.99 -14.55
N ASN A 147 7.90 11.26 -15.61
CA ASN A 147 7.82 10.62 -16.93
C ASN A 147 8.68 9.36 -17.07
N SER A 148 9.36 8.91 -16.01
CA SER A 148 10.13 7.66 -16.08
C SER A 148 9.19 6.47 -16.19
N PRO A 149 9.52 5.47 -17.04
CA PRO A 149 8.72 4.24 -17.13
C PRO A 149 8.52 3.61 -15.75
N PRO A 150 7.29 3.22 -15.36
CA PRO A 150 6.99 2.76 -14.00
C PRO A 150 7.92 1.66 -13.48
N LYS A 151 8.27 0.67 -14.32
CA LYS A 151 9.21 -0.39 -13.94
C LYS A 151 10.60 0.14 -13.61
N MET A 152 11.08 1.11 -14.39
CA MET A 152 12.41 1.71 -14.22
C MET A 152 12.46 2.51 -12.91
N LEU A 153 11.42 3.31 -12.64
CA LEU A 153 11.30 4.05 -11.38
C LEU A 153 11.28 3.13 -10.17
N VAL A 154 10.45 2.07 -10.20
CA VAL A 154 10.33 1.11 -9.11
C VAL A 154 11.62 0.32 -8.90
N ALA A 155 12.28 -0.12 -9.97
CA ALA A 155 13.58 -0.78 -9.88
C ALA A 155 14.66 0.12 -9.25
N PHE A 156 14.65 1.39 -9.61
CA PHE A 156 15.59 2.39 -9.07
C PHE A 156 15.36 2.59 -7.56
N VAL A 157 14.13 2.92 -7.13
CA VAL A 157 13.86 3.19 -5.70
C VAL A 157 14.03 1.95 -4.85
N GLY A 158 13.68 0.77 -5.36
CA GLY A 158 13.91 -0.50 -4.69
C GLY A 158 15.39 -0.80 -4.47
N ARG A 159 16.23 -0.59 -5.50
CA ARG A 159 17.68 -0.84 -5.43
C ARG A 159 18.41 0.19 -4.58
N LYS A 160 18.10 1.48 -4.78
CA LYS A 160 18.84 2.58 -4.14
C LYS A 160 18.42 2.81 -2.68
N TYR A 161 17.12 2.73 -2.40
CA TYR A 161 16.55 3.10 -1.10
C TYR A 161 15.91 1.95 -0.33
N GLY A 162 15.80 0.76 -0.94
CA GLY A 162 15.14 -0.39 -0.34
C GLY A 162 13.62 -0.26 -0.22
N TRP A 163 12.99 0.63 -1.01
CA TRP A 163 11.54 0.78 -0.96
C TRP A 163 10.83 -0.48 -1.46
N GLU A 164 9.68 -0.80 -0.84
CA GLU A 164 8.83 -1.89 -1.33
C GLU A 164 8.35 -1.65 -2.76
N GLY A 165 8.08 -0.40 -3.12
CA GLY A 165 7.59 0.01 -4.42
C GLY A 165 7.02 1.42 -4.43
N ILE A 166 6.14 1.66 -5.39
CA ILE A 166 5.43 2.92 -5.62
C ILE A 166 3.92 2.69 -5.65
N VAL A 167 3.18 3.65 -5.12
CA VAL A 167 1.74 3.83 -5.34
C VAL A 167 1.55 5.12 -6.11
N TRP A 168 0.82 5.07 -7.22
CA TRP A 168 0.38 6.25 -7.98
C TRP A 168 -1.02 6.63 -7.55
N HIS A 169 -1.25 7.91 -7.32
CA HIS A 169 -2.53 8.51 -6.93
C HIS A 169 -3.01 9.45 -8.03
N HIS A 170 -4.10 9.12 -8.67
CA HIS A 170 -4.73 9.97 -9.68
C HIS A 170 -5.67 10.99 -9.04
N ALA A 171 -5.83 12.16 -9.65
CA ALA A 171 -6.65 13.24 -9.13
C ALA A 171 -8.14 12.88 -8.96
N ASP A 172 -8.64 11.87 -9.69
CA ASP A 172 -10.01 11.35 -9.56
C ASP A 172 -10.18 10.28 -8.47
N GLY A 173 -9.13 9.99 -7.70
CA GLY A 173 -9.13 9.02 -6.61
C GLY A 173 -8.75 7.58 -7.02
N ARG A 174 -8.50 7.31 -8.31
CA ARG A 174 -7.93 6.02 -8.73
C ARG A 174 -6.51 5.87 -8.19
N MET A 175 -6.15 4.63 -7.87
CA MET A 175 -4.79 4.29 -7.44
C MET A 175 -4.28 3.07 -8.22
N ALA A 176 -2.97 3.01 -8.42
CA ALA A 176 -2.28 1.83 -8.93
C ALA A 176 -0.96 1.65 -8.19
N LYS A 177 -0.43 0.41 -8.14
CA LYS A 177 0.83 0.13 -7.44
C LYS A 177 1.72 -0.78 -8.25
N LEU A 178 3.02 -0.69 -7.96
CA LEU A 178 4.01 -1.66 -8.44
C LEU A 178 5.07 -1.85 -7.35
N LYS A 179 5.40 -3.12 -7.05
CA LYS A 179 6.41 -3.46 -6.05
C LYS A 179 7.72 -3.83 -6.72
N ALA A 180 8.85 -3.49 -6.11
CA ALA A 180 10.17 -3.83 -6.64
C ALA A 180 10.36 -5.35 -6.78
N ARG A 181 9.86 -6.14 -5.82
CA ARG A 181 9.92 -7.61 -5.86
C ARG A 181 9.05 -8.24 -6.95
N ASP A 182 8.06 -7.51 -7.49
CA ASP A 182 7.17 -7.99 -8.55
C ASP A 182 7.81 -7.88 -9.94
N LEU A 183 8.94 -7.17 -10.06
CA LEU A 183 9.68 -7.04 -11.33
C LEU A 183 10.40 -8.37 -11.67
N PRO A 184 10.55 -8.68 -12.97
CA PRO A 184 11.27 -9.87 -13.44
C PRO A 184 12.69 -9.96 -12.90
#